data_3d219e3d922e497dcbe1c34157418d76
#
_entry.id   3d219e3d922e497dcbe1c34157418d76
#
_cell.length_a   1.000
_cell.length_b   1.000
_cell.length_c   1.000
_cell.angle_alpha   90.00
_cell.angle_beta   90.00
_cell.angle_gamma   90.00
#
_symmetry.space_group_name_H-M   'P 1'
#
loop_
_entity.id
_entity.type
_entity.pdbx_description
1 polymer ?
#
loop_
_entity_poly.entity_id
_entity_poly.type
_entity_poly.pdbx_seq_one_letter_code
_entity_poly.pdbx_strand_id
1 'polypeptide(L)'
;DSINAILGNRTSRDLVRSGAPKARIWATFESIPAHVREQVEKCGYGAQDDLLLYREISADGKGSCRINGMPATAGVVRDISAGLLTIHGQHDSTSLTNPATHLALLDQYAQDGAEYAAYHALYRALVTAKRALDALTSSEEEKQRRIAELSEED
;
A
#
# COMPACT_ATOMS: atom_id res chain seq x y z
N ASP A 1 21.66 -0.91 -8.15
CA ASP A 1 20.77 -0.50 -9.27
C ASP A 1 19.73 -1.57 -9.62
N SER A 2 20.13 -2.86 -9.77
CA SER A 2 19.18 -3.95 -10.09
C SER A 2 18.13 -4.16 -9.01
N ILE A 3 18.50 -4.04 -7.73
CA ILE A 3 17.56 -4.15 -6.60
C ILE A 3 16.52 -3.03 -6.69
N ASN A 4 16.94 -1.80 -6.84
CA ASN A 4 15.99 -0.67 -7.01
C ASN A 4 15.08 -0.84 -8.20
N ALA A 5 15.60 -1.36 -9.31
CA ALA A 5 14.82 -1.63 -10.50
C ALA A 5 13.71 -2.68 -10.25
N ILE A 6 14.04 -3.82 -9.60
CA ILE A 6 13.07 -4.89 -9.36
C ILE A 6 11.99 -4.48 -8.35
N LEU A 7 12.30 -3.59 -7.41
CA LEU A 7 11.35 -3.04 -6.43
C LEU A 7 10.39 -1.98 -7.00
N GLY A 8 10.35 -1.79 -8.32
CA GLY A 8 9.41 -0.88 -8.97
C GLY A 8 9.86 0.57 -9.03
N ASN A 9 11.08 0.89 -8.62
CA ASN A 9 11.61 2.24 -8.71
C ASN A 9 11.86 2.65 -10.17
N ARG A 10 12.04 3.96 -10.37
CA ARG A 10 12.28 4.52 -11.71
C ARG A 10 13.60 3.98 -12.26
N THR A 11 13.57 3.51 -13.49
CA THR A 11 14.74 2.92 -14.16
C THR A 11 15.17 3.76 -15.34
N SER A 12 16.48 3.78 -15.62
CA SER A 12 17.08 4.35 -16.81
C SER A 12 17.46 3.24 -17.80
N ARG A 13 17.49 3.58 -19.08
CA ARG A 13 18.03 2.72 -20.14
C ARG A 13 19.50 2.37 -19.92
N ASP A 14 20.22 3.15 -19.10
CA ASP A 14 21.63 2.92 -18.79
C ASP A 14 21.88 1.61 -18.01
N LEU A 15 20.81 1.00 -17.47
CA LEU A 15 20.86 -0.34 -16.89
C LEU A 15 20.98 -1.43 -17.95
N VAL A 16 20.71 -1.11 -19.22
CA VAL A 16 20.88 -2.05 -20.32
C VAL A 16 22.34 -2.01 -20.79
N ARG A 17 22.97 -3.18 -20.78
CA ARG A 17 24.36 -3.31 -21.25
C ARG A 17 24.48 -2.79 -22.69
N SER A 18 25.55 -2.05 -22.98
CA SER A 18 25.84 -1.57 -24.33
C SER A 18 25.84 -2.73 -25.34
N GLY A 19 25.11 -2.57 -26.45
CA GLY A 19 24.94 -3.59 -27.48
C GLY A 19 23.87 -4.67 -27.18
N ALA A 20 23.28 -4.69 -25.97
CA ALA A 20 22.18 -5.60 -25.65
C ALA A 20 20.82 -4.94 -25.97
N PRO A 21 19.80 -5.71 -26.43
CA PRO A 21 18.48 -5.17 -26.72
C PRO A 21 17.69 -4.86 -25.43
N LYS A 22 17.98 -5.55 -24.32
CA LYS A 22 17.26 -5.43 -23.06
C LYS A 22 18.02 -5.97 -21.86
N ALA A 23 17.67 -5.49 -20.67
CA ALA A 23 18.03 -6.07 -19.38
C ALA A 23 16.84 -6.77 -18.76
N ARG A 24 17.06 -7.88 -18.05
CA ARG A 24 16.06 -8.65 -17.32
C ARG A 24 16.52 -8.90 -15.91
N ILE A 25 15.63 -8.74 -14.96
CA ILE A 25 15.91 -8.91 -13.53
C ILE A 25 14.80 -9.78 -12.95
N TRP A 26 15.19 -10.75 -12.14
CA TRP A 26 14.29 -11.60 -11.36
C TRP A 26 14.67 -11.49 -9.89
N ALA A 27 13.68 -11.54 -9.03
CA ALA A 27 13.86 -11.69 -7.59
C ALA A 27 12.78 -12.61 -7.04
N THR A 28 13.19 -13.53 -6.19
CA THR A 28 12.29 -14.39 -5.43
C THR A 28 12.42 -14.01 -3.95
N PHE A 29 11.28 -13.76 -3.32
CA PHE A 29 11.18 -13.51 -1.88
C PHE A 29 10.49 -14.72 -1.26
N GLU A 30 11.18 -15.44 -0.41
CA GLU A 30 10.67 -16.61 0.28
C GLU A 30 10.03 -16.20 1.61
N SER A 31 8.97 -16.90 2.00
CA SER A 31 8.30 -16.69 3.30
C SER A 31 7.86 -15.24 3.53
N ILE A 32 7.16 -14.65 2.58
CA ILE A 32 6.72 -13.25 2.66
C ILE A 32 5.80 -12.99 3.86
N PRO A 33 5.88 -11.80 4.50
CA PRO A 33 5.02 -11.44 5.62
C PRO A 33 3.53 -11.53 5.27
N ALA A 34 2.68 -11.89 6.23
CA ALA A 34 1.24 -12.08 6.03
C ALA A 34 0.56 -10.84 5.42
N HIS A 35 0.91 -9.63 5.87
CA HIS A 35 0.34 -8.39 5.34
C HIS A 35 0.69 -8.15 3.86
N VAL A 36 1.89 -8.57 3.42
CA VAL A 36 2.30 -8.48 2.01
C VAL A 36 1.53 -9.51 1.19
N ARG A 37 1.37 -10.73 1.70
CA ARG A 37 0.57 -11.79 1.07
C ARG A 37 -0.86 -11.34 0.83
N GLU A 38 -1.51 -10.77 1.85
CA GLU A 38 -2.86 -10.20 1.71
C GLU A 38 -2.92 -9.10 0.64
N GLN A 39 -1.90 -8.25 0.58
CA GLN A 39 -1.83 -7.19 -0.42
C GLN A 39 -1.68 -7.76 -1.85
N VAL A 40 -0.82 -8.76 -2.03
CA VAL A 40 -0.63 -9.47 -3.30
C VAL A 40 -1.94 -10.11 -3.75
N GLU A 41 -2.67 -10.75 -2.83
CA GLU A 41 -3.96 -11.37 -3.09
C GLU A 41 -5.04 -10.35 -3.46
N LYS A 42 -5.16 -9.25 -2.70
CA LYS A 42 -6.09 -8.15 -3.00
C LYS A 42 -5.85 -7.52 -4.37
N CYS A 43 -4.59 -7.50 -4.82
CA CYS A 43 -4.22 -7.05 -6.17
C CYS A 43 -4.45 -8.11 -7.26
N GLY A 44 -4.87 -9.34 -6.91
CA GLY A 44 -5.20 -10.41 -7.86
C GLY A 44 -4.01 -11.20 -8.39
N TYR A 45 -2.83 -11.15 -7.73
CA TYR A 45 -1.62 -11.86 -8.17
C TYR A 45 -1.41 -13.23 -7.52
N GLY A 46 -2.42 -13.73 -6.78
CA GLY A 46 -2.39 -15.03 -6.10
C GLY A 46 -1.64 -14.98 -4.76
N ALA A 47 -2.19 -15.69 -3.78
CA ALA A 47 -1.61 -15.81 -2.43
C ALA A 47 -0.69 -17.02 -2.37
N GLN A 48 0.62 -16.82 -2.54
CA GLN A 48 1.66 -17.83 -2.35
C GLN A 48 2.57 -17.42 -1.19
N ASP A 49 3.26 -18.38 -0.59
CA ASP A 49 4.24 -18.08 0.46
C ASP A 49 5.47 -17.38 -0.10
N ASP A 50 5.74 -17.60 -1.39
CA ASP A 50 6.83 -16.96 -2.12
C ASP A 50 6.29 -15.96 -3.13
N LEU A 51 7.06 -14.91 -3.37
CA LEU A 51 6.74 -13.86 -4.34
C LEU A 51 7.84 -13.79 -5.40
N LEU A 52 7.45 -13.99 -6.66
CA LEU A 52 8.34 -13.83 -7.81
C LEU A 52 8.10 -12.47 -8.46
N LEU A 53 9.10 -11.62 -8.44
CA LEU A 53 9.11 -10.35 -9.19
C LEU A 53 9.97 -10.48 -10.44
N TYR A 54 9.49 -9.89 -11.52
CA TYR A 54 10.21 -9.79 -12.77
C TYR A 54 10.16 -8.38 -13.32
N ARG A 55 11.30 -7.89 -13.80
CA ARG A 55 11.43 -6.61 -14.48
C ARG A 55 12.20 -6.77 -15.78
N GLU A 56 11.68 -6.23 -16.88
CA GLU A 56 12.39 -6.07 -18.14
C GLU A 56 12.52 -4.59 -18.47
N ILE A 57 13.68 -4.18 -18.98
CA ILE A 57 13.98 -2.82 -19.42
C ILE A 57 14.59 -2.95 -20.80
N SER A 58 13.97 -2.33 -21.80
CA SER A 58 14.45 -2.33 -23.17
C SER A 58 15.41 -1.15 -23.45
N ALA A 59 16.26 -1.29 -24.43
CA ALA A 59 17.19 -0.23 -24.84
C ALA A 59 16.47 1.05 -25.31
N ASP A 60 15.20 0.96 -25.74
CA ASP A 60 14.34 2.10 -26.09
C ASP A 60 13.70 2.80 -24.89
N GLY A 61 14.02 2.34 -23.66
CA GLY A 61 13.52 2.90 -22.41
C GLY A 61 12.17 2.38 -21.96
N LYS A 62 11.52 1.48 -22.71
CA LYS A 62 10.29 0.82 -22.28
C LYS A 62 10.60 -0.25 -21.23
N GLY A 63 9.67 -0.47 -20.32
CA GLY A 63 9.81 -1.50 -19.29
C GLY A 63 8.53 -2.27 -19.06
N SER A 64 8.66 -3.52 -18.64
CA SER A 64 7.55 -4.35 -18.17
C SER A 64 7.86 -4.96 -16.81
N CYS A 65 6.82 -5.15 -16.00
CA CYS A 65 6.91 -5.83 -14.72
C CYS A 65 5.96 -7.01 -14.70
N ARG A 66 6.30 -8.02 -13.90
CA ARG A 66 5.41 -9.13 -13.59
C ARG A 66 5.51 -9.49 -12.12
N ILE A 67 4.40 -9.92 -11.56
CA ILE A 67 4.27 -10.49 -10.23
C ILE A 67 3.71 -11.89 -10.41
N ASN A 68 4.39 -12.91 -9.90
CA ASN A 68 4.01 -14.33 -10.05
C ASN A 68 3.66 -14.71 -11.49
N GLY A 69 4.43 -14.16 -12.46
CA GLY A 69 4.23 -14.40 -13.89
C GLY A 69 3.16 -13.52 -14.55
N MET A 70 2.27 -12.87 -13.79
CA MET A 70 1.22 -12.02 -14.32
C MET A 70 1.71 -10.59 -14.58
N PRO A 71 1.25 -9.91 -15.64
CA PRO A 71 1.62 -8.52 -15.90
C PRO A 71 1.24 -7.59 -14.75
N ALA A 72 2.14 -6.69 -14.40
CA ALA A 72 1.93 -5.69 -13.35
C ALA A 72 2.49 -4.32 -13.76
N THR A 73 2.02 -3.26 -13.12
CA THR A 73 2.60 -1.93 -13.26
C THR A 73 3.76 -1.73 -12.27
N ALA A 74 4.69 -0.83 -12.59
CA ALA A 74 5.78 -0.50 -11.68
C ALA A 74 5.28 0.11 -10.35
N GLY A 75 4.14 0.81 -10.36
CA GLY A 75 3.49 1.32 -9.16
C GLY A 75 3.05 0.21 -8.22
N VAL A 76 2.30 -0.77 -8.72
CA VAL A 76 1.85 -1.92 -7.92
C VAL A 76 3.04 -2.72 -7.36
N VAL A 77 4.08 -2.95 -8.18
CA VAL A 77 5.31 -3.60 -7.71
C VAL A 77 5.93 -2.82 -6.56
N ARG A 78 6.03 -1.50 -6.69
CA ARG A 78 6.61 -0.64 -5.63
C ARG A 78 5.79 -0.68 -4.35
N ASP A 79 4.48 -0.62 -4.44
CA ASP A 79 3.58 -0.61 -3.28
C ASP A 79 3.66 -1.94 -2.51
N ILE A 80 3.72 -3.08 -3.22
CA ILE A 80 3.93 -4.41 -2.62
C ILE A 80 5.33 -4.53 -2.04
N SER A 81 6.35 -4.07 -2.77
CA SER A 81 7.75 -4.18 -2.36
C SER A 81 8.12 -3.35 -1.14
N ALA A 82 7.36 -2.28 -0.85
CA ALA A 82 7.54 -1.46 0.34
C ALA A 82 7.38 -2.25 1.65
N GLY A 83 6.59 -3.33 1.62
CA GLY A 83 6.43 -4.24 2.76
C GLY A 83 7.45 -5.39 2.83
N LEU A 84 8.29 -5.57 1.79
CA LEU A 84 9.24 -6.67 1.70
C LEU A 84 10.65 -6.29 2.14
N LEU A 85 11.11 -5.13 1.71
CA LEU A 85 12.51 -4.73 1.84
C LEU A 85 12.63 -3.22 1.98
N THR A 86 13.37 -2.79 2.99
CA THR A 86 13.78 -1.39 3.14
C THR A 86 15.26 -1.27 2.80
N ILE A 87 15.59 -0.42 1.85
CA ILE A 87 16.98 -0.15 1.47
C ILE A 87 17.46 1.06 2.25
N HIS A 88 18.50 0.88 3.04
CA HIS A 88 19.18 1.97 3.74
C HIS A 88 20.39 2.44 2.93
N GLY A 89 20.22 3.53 2.17
CA GLY A 89 21.28 4.19 1.41
C GLY A 89 21.48 5.63 1.88
N GLN A 90 22.50 6.30 1.36
CA GLN A 90 22.81 7.70 1.73
C GLN A 90 21.70 8.71 1.42
N HIS A 91 20.67 8.31 0.63
CA HIS A 91 19.57 9.18 0.21
C HIS A 91 18.17 8.51 0.33
N ASP A 92 18.07 7.30 0.88
CA ASP A 92 16.86 6.48 0.81
C ASP A 92 16.16 6.29 2.17
N SER A 93 16.23 7.25 3.07
CA SER A 93 15.44 7.23 4.32
C SER A 93 13.97 7.62 4.08
N THR A 94 13.36 7.10 3.00
CA THR A 94 11.99 7.49 2.62
C THR A 94 10.94 7.16 3.68
N SER A 95 11.14 6.10 4.47
CA SER A 95 10.27 5.79 5.60
C SER A 95 10.38 6.79 6.75
N LEU A 96 11.60 7.32 7.01
CA LEU A 96 11.84 8.32 8.07
C LEU A 96 11.49 9.75 7.64
N THR A 97 11.43 10.02 6.34
CA THR A 97 11.03 11.34 5.82
C THR A 97 9.51 11.51 5.75
N ASN A 98 8.75 10.42 5.85
CA ASN A 98 7.30 10.46 5.86
C ASN A 98 6.75 10.46 7.30
N PRO A 99 6.23 11.60 7.83
CA PRO A 99 5.71 11.67 9.20
C PRO A 99 4.59 10.67 9.49
N ALA A 100 3.82 10.25 8.48
CA ALA A 100 2.72 9.31 8.64
C ALA A 100 3.19 7.89 9.05
N THR A 101 4.46 7.55 8.82
CA THR A 101 5.02 6.24 9.19
C THR A 101 5.69 6.24 10.57
N HIS A 102 5.95 7.42 11.15
CA HIS A 102 6.72 7.51 12.41
C HIS A 102 6.03 6.80 13.57
N LEU A 103 4.71 6.97 13.71
CA LEU A 103 3.95 6.34 14.78
C LEU A 103 4.01 4.80 14.66
N ALA A 104 3.80 4.28 13.46
CA ALA A 104 3.85 2.83 13.23
C ALA A 104 5.24 2.23 13.51
N LEU A 105 6.32 2.97 13.19
CA LEU A 105 7.69 2.56 13.52
C LEU A 105 7.95 2.56 15.03
N LEU A 106 7.40 3.55 15.75
CA LEU A 106 7.49 3.64 17.21
C LEU A 106 6.75 2.48 17.89
N ASP A 107 5.52 2.21 17.46
CA ASP A 107 4.70 1.10 17.97
C ASP A 107 5.40 -0.26 17.70
N GLN A 108 5.98 -0.43 16.51
CA GLN A 108 6.75 -1.62 16.19
C GLN A 108 8.00 -1.78 17.09
N TYR A 109 8.69 -0.68 17.40
CA TYR A 109 9.84 -0.71 18.31
C TYR A 109 9.44 -0.96 19.76
N ALA A 110 8.33 -0.39 20.20
CA ALA A 110 7.78 -0.56 21.54
C ALA A 110 7.24 -1.98 21.80
N GLN A 111 6.95 -2.75 20.75
CA GLN A 111 6.34 -4.08 20.83
C GLN A 111 4.99 -4.08 21.58
N ASP A 112 4.23 -2.99 21.49
CA ASP A 112 2.96 -2.76 22.18
C ASP A 112 1.72 -3.29 21.41
N GLY A 113 1.92 -4.33 20.61
CA GLY A 113 0.89 -4.87 19.73
C GLY A 113 -0.44 -5.23 20.40
N ALA A 114 -0.41 -5.63 21.67
CA ALA A 114 -1.63 -5.96 22.42
C ALA A 114 -2.41 -4.69 22.80
N GLU A 115 -1.73 -3.66 23.29
CA GLU A 115 -2.29 -2.36 23.65
C GLU A 115 -2.79 -1.64 22.40
N TYR A 116 -2.03 -1.68 21.32
CA TYR A 116 -2.41 -1.15 20.01
C TYR A 116 -3.68 -1.82 19.48
N ALA A 117 -3.80 -3.14 19.55
CA ALA A 117 -5.00 -3.87 19.11
C ALA A 117 -6.23 -3.50 19.95
N ALA A 118 -6.08 -3.39 21.28
CA ALA A 118 -7.14 -2.97 22.19
C ALA A 118 -7.60 -1.53 21.90
N TYR A 119 -6.65 -0.61 21.74
CA TYR A 119 -6.95 0.78 21.37
C TYR A 119 -7.70 0.86 20.03
N HIS A 120 -7.22 0.15 19.01
CA HIS A 120 -7.85 0.14 17.70
C HIS A 120 -9.27 -0.41 17.70
N ALA A 121 -9.54 -1.44 18.51
CA ALA A 121 -10.89 -1.98 18.65
C ALA A 121 -11.85 -0.95 19.25
N LEU A 122 -11.43 -0.26 20.32
CA LEU A 122 -12.20 0.81 20.98
C LEU A 122 -12.40 2.02 20.07
N TYR A 123 -11.34 2.43 19.36
CA TYR A 123 -11.42 3.54 18.42
C TYR A 123 -12.40 3.27 17.27
N ARG A 124 -12.39 2.06 16.69
CA ARG A 124 -13.35 1.67 15.66
C ARG A 124 -14.79 1.67 16.19
N ALA A 125 -15.00 1.17 17.40
CA ALA A 125 -16.30 1.19 18.03
C ALA A 125 -16.81 2.63 18.25
N LEU A 126 -15.95 3.52 18.75
CA LEU A 126 -16.24 4.93 18.91
C LEU A 126 -16.60 5.63 17.58
N VAL A 127 -15.79 5.42 16.53
CA VAL A 127 -16.05 6.02 15.20
C VAL A 127 -17.36 5.52 14.63
N THR A 128 -17.68 4.24 14.80
CA THR A 128 -18.94 3.65 14.34
C THR A 128 -20.13 4.23 15.09
N ALA A 129 -20.06 4.32 16.42
CA ALA A 129 -21.11 4.90 17.26
C ALA A 129 -21.32 6.39 16.94
N LYS A 130 -20.24 7.15 16.74
CA LYS A 130 -20.33 8.56 16.35
C LYS A 130 -21.01 8.75 15.01
N ARG A 131 -20.64 7.95 13.99
CA ARG A 131 -21.29 7.99 12.67
C ARG A 131 -22.79 7.65 12.75
N ALA A 132 -23.16 6.67 13.57
CA ALA A 132 -24.56 6.31 13.79
C ALA A 132 -25.32 7.45 14.46
N LEU A 133 -24.75 8.10 15.46
CA LEU A 133 -25.34 9.27 16.12
C LEU A 133 -25.51 10.43 15.14
N ASP A 134 -24.49 10.78 14.37
CA ASP A 134 -24.53 11.85 13.38
C ASP A 134 -25.63 11.58 12.33
N ALA A 135 -25.77 10.35 11.87
CA ALA A 135 -26.82 9.96 10.92
C ALA A 135 -28.23 10.09 11.50
N LEU A 136 -28.42 9.72 12.77
CA LEU A 136 -29.70 9.89 13.47
C LEU A 136 -30.06 11.36 13.68
N THR A 137 -29.08 12.18 14.09
CA THR A 137 -29.27 13.61 14.31
C THR A 137 -29.66 14.31 12.99
N SER A 138 -28.93 14.04 11.91
CA SER A 138 -29.25 14.61 10.59
C SER A 138 -30.62 14.21 10.09
N SER A 139 -31.03 12.97 10.30
CA SER A 139 -32.37 12.47 9.93
C SER A 139 -33.48 13.16 10.75
N GLU A 140 -33.23 13.41 12.03
CA GLU A 140 -34.20 14.10 12.90
C GLU A 140 -34.35 15.58 12.52
N GLU A 141 -33.23 16.26 12.23
CA GLU A 141 -33.26 17.66 11.75
C GLU A 141 -34.01 17.79 10.42
N GLU A 142 -33.84 16.84 9.51
CA GLU A 142 -34.54 16.82 8.23
C GLU A 142 -36.05 16.59 8.42
N LYS A 143 -36.47 15.70 9.32
CA LYS A 143 -37.87 15.49 9.69
C LYS A 143 -38.51 16.73 10.29
N GLN A 144 -37.79 17.39 11.23
CA GLN A 144 -38.31 18.61 11.87
C GLN A 144 -38.46 19.74 10.86
N ARG A 145 -37.53 19.88 9.93
CA ARG A 145 -37.62 20.88 8.85
C ARG A 145 -38.85 20.61 7.97
N ARG A 146 -39.09 19.35 7.61
CA ARG A 146 -40.23 18.97 6.76
C ARG A 146 -41.55 19.14 7.45
N ILE A 147 -41.64 18.91 8.76
CA ILE A 147 -42.84 19.20 9.57
C ILE A 147 -43.13 20.70 9.62
N ALA A 148 -42.07 21.52 9.79
CA ALA A 148 -42.24 22.97 9.81
C ALA A 148 -42.72 23.52 8.45
N GLU A 149 -42.16 23.04 7.34
CA GLU A 149 -42.59 23.41 5.98
C GLU A 149 -44.08 23.10 5.75
N LEU A 150 -44.52 21.90 6.15
CA LEU A 150 -45.96 21.49 5.99
C LEU A 150 -46.90 22.26 6.91
N SER A 151 -46.45 22.76 8.05
CA SER A 151 -47.27 23.55 8.96
C SER A 151 -47.41 25.02 8.56
N GLU A 152 -46.61 25.50 7.62
CA GLU A 152 -46.70 26.87 7.05
C GLU A 152 -47.60 26.91 5.80
N GLU A 153 -47.93 25.75 5.21
CA GLU A 153 -48.81 25.66 4.03
C GLU A 153 -50.31 25.50 4.35
N ASP A 154 -50.68 25.29 5.62
CA ASP A 154 -52.08 25.25 6.13
C ASP A 154 -52.44 26.61 6.77
#